data_f6b8924b78e82cd517d2aec7b29590cd
#
_entry.id   f6b8924b78e82cd517d2aec7b29590cd
#
_cell.length_a   1.000
_cell.length_b   1.000
_cell.length_c   1.000
_cell.angle_alpha   90.00
_cell.angle_beta   90.00
_cell.angle_gamma   90.00
#
_symmetry.space_group_name_H-M   'P 1'
#
loop_
_entity.id
_entity.type
_entity.pdbx_description
1 polymer ?
#
loop_
_entity_poly.entity_id
_entity_poly.type
_entity_poly.pdbx_seq_one_letter_code
_entity_poly.pdbx_strand_id
1 'polypeptide(L)'
;MNEKFFDLKKEKQDRMINAALKVFALNGYRHASTDDIVREAAISKGLLFHYFGSKLGVYGFVYDYGVRYLLLELSTTVDAKETDLFTLMQQIETGKMHAMCGYPYLQPFLNRAQAENVSEALLVVEERKQQLEETLENIYARADPGKYAAGEDVVKLRKMLELTIKGLMNERILEDAFQPEMLYEEILEYLQLSRRLAEGSAQPSEEITEAK
;
A
#
# COMPACT_ATOMS: atom_id res chain seq x y z
N MET A 1 15.56 -3.94 -18.68
CA MET A 1 16.12 -4.36 -17.36
C MET A 1 17.24 -5.36 -17.61
N ASN A 2 18.33 -5.32 -16.87
CA ASN A 2 19.41 -6.30 -17.00
C ASN A 2 19.06 -7.53 -16.14
N GLU A 3 18.78 -8.67 -16.78
CA GLU A 3 18.42 -9.94 -16.10
C GLU A 3 19.48 -10.38 -15.08
N LYS A 4 20.73 -9.99 -15.30
CA LYS A 4 21.83 -10.24 -14.36
C LYS A 4 21.66 -9.62 -12.96
N PHE A 5 20.68 -8.73 -12.77
CA PHE A 5 20.32 -8.24 -11.42
C PHE A 5 19.87 -9.39 -10.51
N PHE A 6 19.12 -10.34 -11.05
CA PHE A 6 18.62 -11.49 -10.30
C PHE A 6 19.68 -12.56 -10.03
N ASP A 7 20.84 -12.48 -10.68
CA ASP A 7 22.01 -13.33 -10.37
C ASP A 7 22.75 -12.87 -9.10
N LEU A 8 22.46 -11.66 -8.60
CA LEU A 8 23.02 -11.18 -7.34
C LEU A 8 22.49 -12.00 -6.15
N LYS A 9 23.29 -12.05 -5.07
CA LYS A 9 22.82 -12.59 -3.79
C LYS A 9 21.58 -11.83 -3.35
N LYS A 10 20.55 -12.54 -2.86
CA LYS A 10 19.27 -11.99 -2.44
C LYS A 10 19.41 -10.78 -1.51
N GLU A 11 20.27 -10.89 -0.50
CA GLU A 11 20.57 -9.80 0.43
C GLU A 11 20.98 -8.49 -0.27
N LYS A 12 21.78 -8.60 -1.37
CA LYS A 12 22.21 -7.42 -2.13
C LYS A 12 21.08 -6.87 -3.00
N GLN A 13 20.26 -7.76 -3.57
CA GLN A 13 19.04 -7.33 -4.29
C GLN A 13 18.12 -6.56 -3.36
N ASP A 14 17.81 -7.11 -2.18
CA ASP A 14 16.89 -6.52 -1.20
C ASP A 14 17.40 -5.16 -0.69
N ARG A 15 18.69 -5.03 -0.42
CA ARG A 15 19.27 -3.73 -0.05
C ARG A 15 19.08 -2.68 -1.15
N MET A 16 19.32 -3.04 -2.41
CA MET A 16 19.14 -2.12 -3.54
C MET A 16 17.68 -1.73 -3.73
N ILE A 17 16.77 -2.69 -3.63
CA ILE A 17 15.32 -2.46 -3.74
C ILE A 17 14.86 -1.57 -2.57
N ASN A 18 15.17 -1.93 -1.33
CA ASN A 18 14.77 -1.18 -0.15
C ASN A 18 15.29 0.27 -0.17
N ALA A 19 16.54 0.47 -0.57
CA ALA A 19 17.13 1.80 -0.70
C ALA A 19 16.39 2.65 -1.73
N ALA A 20 16.07 2.09 -2.89
CA ALA A 20 15.36 2.81 -3.93
C ALA A 20 13.91 3.11 -3.50
N LEU A 21 13.19 2.13 -2.93
CA LEU A 21 11.84 2.32 -2.39
C LEU A 21 11.81 3.44 -1.36
N LYS A 22 12.73 3.44 -0.39
CA LYS A 22 12.85 4.47 0.65
C LYS A 22 13.06 5.86 0.07
N VAL A 23 14.06 6.00 -0.81
CA VAL A 23 14.41 7.30 -1.38
C VAL A 23 13.26 7.85 -2.23
N PHE A 24 12.59 7.03 -3.03
CA PHE A 24 11.44 7.47 -3.82
C PHE A 24 10.18 7.71 -2.99
N ALA A 25 9.93 6.92 -1.94
CA ALA A 25 8.79 7.14 -1.04
C ALA A 25 8.88 8.51 -0.34
N LEU A 26 10.06 8.86 0.16
CA LEU A 26 10.28 10.09 0.91
C LEU A 26 10.36 11.34 0.00
N ASN A 27 10.96 11.24 -1.19
CA ASN A 27 11.30 12.41 -2.01
C ASN A 27 10.44 12.54 -3.29
N GLY A 28 9.68 11.49 -3.68
CA GLY A 28 9.05 11.41 -5.01
C GLY A 28 10.10 11.24 -6.11
N TYR A 29 9.65 11.03 -7.35
CA TYR A 29 10.59 10.87 -8.47
C TYR A 29 11.43 12.14 -8.72
N ARG A 30 10.79 13.32 -8.71
CA ARG A 30 11.46 14.58 -9.05
C ARG A 30 12.68 14.86 -8.18
N HIS A 31 12.54 14.75 -6.87
CA HIS A 31 13.56 15.16 -5.88
C HIS A 31 14.45 14.01 -5.40
N ALA A 32 14.11 12.76 -5.75
CA ALA A 32 14.95 11.62 -5.44
C ALA A 32 16.29 11.70 -6.17
N SER A 33 17.39 11.43 -5.45
CA SER A 33 18.75 11.41 -5.98
C SER A 33 19.29 9.97 -6.08
N THR A 34 19.91 9.65 -7.21
CA THR A 34 20.64 8.37 -7.34
C THR A 34 21.83 8.28 -6.38
N ASP A 35 22.38 9.41 -5.95
CA ASP A 35 23.46 9.42 -4.94
C ASP A 35 22.94 9.02 -3.56
N ASP A 36 21.70 9.39 -3.22
CA ASP A 36 21.05 8.94 -1.99
C ASP A 36 20.74 7.43 -2.05
N ILE A 37 20.27 6.94 -3.20
CA ILE A 37 20.01 5.50 -3.40
C ILE A 37 21.28 4.68 -3.22
N VAL A 38 22.41 5.08 -3.86
CA VAL A 38 23.67 4.32 -3.76
C VAL A 38 24.26 4.37 -2.35
N ARG A 39 24.12 5.51 -1.65
CA ARG A 39 24.55 5.66 -0.26
C ARG A 39 23.73 4.74 0.67
N GLU A 40 22.42 4.74 0.55
CA GLU A 40 21.50 3.90 1.34
C GLU A 40 21.72 2.41 1.06
N ALA A 41 21.93 2.03 -0.21
CA ALA A 41 22.19 0.65 -0.62
C ALA A 41 23.63 0.18 -0.35
N ALA A 42 24.54 1.07 0.05
CA ALA A 42 25.97 0.80 0.19
C ALA A 42 26.59 0.16 -1.07
N ILE A 43 26.36 0.77 -2.25
CA ILE A 43 26.87 0.32 -3.54
C ILE A 43 27.54 1.48 -4.30
N SER A 44 28.26 1.17 -5.39
CA SER A 44 28.77 2.19 -6.29
C SER A 44 27.70 2.69 -7.27
N LYS A 45 27.80 3.95 -7.69
CA LYS A 45 26.94 4.55 -8.72
C LYS A 45 27.04 3.80 -10.05
N GLY A 46 28.24 3.35 -10.42
CA GLY A 46 28.45 2.53 -11.61
C GLY A 46 27.67 1.21 -11.57
N LEU A 47 27.58 0.58 -10.40
CA LEU A 47 26.80 -0.65 -10.25
C LEU A 47 25.29 -0.40 -10.40
N LEU A 48 24.76 0.68 -9.83
CA LEU A 48 23.35 1.05 -10.00
C LEU A 48 23.02 1.23 -11.48
N PHE A 49 23.81 2.04 -12.20
CA PHE A 49 23.57 2.29 -13.62
C PHE A 49 23.86 1.07 -14.51
N HIS A 50 24.75 0.16 -14.09
CA HIS A 50 24.97 -1.10 -14.79
C HIS A 50 23.69 -1.94 -14.88
N TYR A 51 22.88 -1.99 -13.79
CA TYR A 51 21.64 -2.79 -13.78
C TYR A 51 20.42 -2.03 -14.33
N PHE A 52 20.30 -0.76 -14.04
CA PHE A 52 19.07 -0.01 -14.29
C PHE A 52 19.19 1.08 -15.36
N GLY A 53 20.40 1.40 -15.81
CA GLY A 53 20.68 2.38 -16.86
C GLY A 53 20.50 3.85 -16.45
N SER A 54 19.41 4.18 -15.74
CA SER A 54 19.07 5.56 -15.37
C SER A 54 18.24 5.61 -14.08
N LYS A 55 18.00 6.82 -13.55
CA LYS A 55 17.06 7.04 -12.44
C LYS A 55 15.64 6.53 -12.81
N LEU A 56 15.21 6.80 -14.04
CA LEU A 56 13.92 6.32 -14.55
C LEU A 56 13.87 4.79 -14.60
N GLY A 57 14.97 4.15 -15.01
CA GLY A 57 15.07 2.69 -15.00
C GLY A 57 15.00 2.09 -13.60
N VAL A 58 15.61 2.73 -12.60
CA VAL A 58 15.46 2.31 -11.18
C VAL A 58 14.01 2.46 -10.75
N TYR A 59 13.38 3.61 -11.03
CA TYR A 59 12.00 3.92 -10.62
C TYR A 59 10.99 2.93 -11.22
N GLY A 60 11.06 2.71 -12.52
CA GLY A 60 10.18 1.75 -13.19
C GLY A 60 10.39 0.32 -12.70
N PHE A 61 11.66 -0.07 -12.46
CA PHE A 61 11.97 -1.39 -11.93
C PHE A 61 11.38 -1.62 -10.52
N VAL A 62 11.61 -0.71 -9.57
CA VAL A 62 11.10 -0.91 -8.19
C VAL A 62 9.58 -0.80 -8.13
N TYR A 63 8.96 -0.06 -9.06
CA TYR A 63 7.52 -0.01 -9.19
C TYR A 63 6.95 -1.35 -9.71
N ASP A 64 7.47 -1.87 -10.81
CA ASP A 64 7.06 -3.17 -11.37
C ASP A 64 7.28 -4.30 -10.34
N TYR A 65 8.43 -4.32 -9.69
CA TYR A 65 8.75 -5.30 -8.65
C TYR A 65 7.79 -5.19 -7.47
N GLY A 66 7.56 -3.98 -6.97
CA GLY A 66 6.69 -3.73 -5.82
C GLY A 66 5.24 -4.12 -6.09
N VAL A 67 4.70 -3.78 -7.26
CA VAL A 67 3.33 -4.17 -7.65
C VAL A 67 3.21 -5.68 -7.74
N ARG A 68 4.14 -6.36 -8.41
CA ARG A 68 4.10 -7.84 -8.51
C ARG A 68 4.18 -8.51 -7.14
N TYR A 69 5.04 -7.99 -6.26
CA TYR A 69 5.17 -8.52 -4.91
C TYR A 69 3.87 -8.32 -4.11
N LEU A 70 3.28 -7.12 -4.16
CA LEU A 70 2.00 -6.85 -3.51
C LEU A 70 0.87 -7.73 -4.08
N LEU A 71 0.77 -7.87 -5.40
CA LEU A 71 -0.23 -8.74 -6.03
C LEU A 71 -0.10 -10.20 -5.59
N LEU A 72 1.13 -10.69 -5.40
CA LEU A 72 1.38 -12.02 -4.85
C LEU A 72 0.86 -12.14 -3.41
N GLU A 73 1.16 -11.18 -2.54
CA GLU A 73 0.64 -11.17 -1.16
C GLU A 73 -0.90 -11.11 -1.14
N LEU A 74 -1.52 -10.25 -1.95
CA LEU A 74 -2.97 -10.17 -2.06
C LEU A 74 -3.59 -11.50 -2.52
N SER A 75 -2.94 -12.22 -3.43
CA SER A 75 -3.43 -13.51 -3.90
C SER A 75 -3.47 -14.60 -2.82
N THR A 76 -2.70 -14.44 -1.76
CA THR A 76 -2.63 -15.38 -0.62
C THR A 76 -3.49 -14.94 0.57
N THR A 77 -3.71 -13.64 0.73
CA THR A 77 -4.42 -13.07 1.89
C THR A 77 -5.91 -12.82 1.64
N VAL A 78 -6.29 -12.59 0.37
CA VAL A 78 -7.67 -12.26 0.02
C VAL A 78 -8.44 -13.51 -0.40
N ASP A 79 -9.45 -13.91 0.39
CA ASP A 79 -10.35 -15.00 0.03
C ASP A 79 -11.18 -14.63 -1.21
N ALA A 80 -11.12 -15.48 -2.24
CA ALA A 80 -11.86 -15.28 -3.49
C ALA A 80 -13.39 -15.28 -3.33
N LYS A 81 -13.92 -15.86 -2.25
CA LYS A 81 -15.35 -15.98 -1.95
C LYS A 81 -15.86 -14.92 -0.98
N GLU A 82 -14.96 -14.13 -0.41
CA GLU A 82 -15.37 -13.11 0.56
C GLU A 82 -16.20 -12.00 -0.11
N THR A 83 -17.27 -11.58 0.57
CA THR A 83 -18.20 -10.55 0.13
C THR A 83 -18.50 -9.51 1.22
N ASP A 84 -17.91 -9.64 2.39
CA ASP A 84 -17.99 -8.63 3.44
C ASP A 84 -16.94 -7.54 3.19
N LEU A 85 -17.37 -6.29 3.01
CA LEU A 85 -16.46 -5.19 2.68
C LEU A 85 -15.33 -5.01 3.69
N PHE A 86 -15.66 -5.02 5.00
CA PHE A 86 -14.64 -4.77 6.03
C PHE A 86 -13.65 -5.93 6.14
N THR A 87 -14.11 -7.16 5.93
CA THR A 87 -13.25 -8.34 5.85
C THR A 87 -12.34 -8.27 4.61
N LEU A 88 -12.88 -7.88 3.45
CA LEU A 88 -12.06 -7.64 2.24
C LEU A 88 -11.01 -6.55 2.49
N MET A 89 -11.38 -5.42 3.10
CA MET A 89 -10.44 -4.36 3.45
C MET A 89 -9.36 -4.86 4.41
N GLN A 90 -9.74 -5.61 5.45
CA GLN A 90 -8.79 -6.20 6.38
C GLN A 90 -7.81 -7.15 5.68
N GLN A 91 -8.30 -8.03 4.80
CA GLN A 91 -7.46 -8.96 4.04
C GLN A 91 -6.49 -8.23 3.11
N ILE A 92 -6.93 -7.14 2.45
CA ILE A 92 -6.07 -6.28 1.63
C ILE A 92 -4.98 -5.64 2.49
N GLU A 93 -5.34 -5.06 3.64
CA GLU A 93 -4.35 -4.43 4.53
C GLU A 93 -3.40 -5.46 5.14
N THR A 94 -3.85 -6.71 5.39
CA THR A 94 -2.97 -7.82 5.76
C THR A 94 -1.93 -8.09 4.67
N GLY A 95 -2.33 -8.18 3.41
CA GLY A 95 -1.41 -8.37 2.30
C GLY A 95 -0.40 -7.22 2.16
N LYS A 96 -0.85 -5.98 2.34
CA LYS A 96 0.03 -4.80 2.35
C LYS A 96 1.02 -4.84 3.51
N MET A 97 0.58 -5.23 4.70
CA MET A 97 1.44 -5.37 5.88
C MET A 97 2.49 -6.45 5.65
N HIS A 98 2.12 -7.64 5.14
CA HIS A 98 3.08 -8.69 4.78
C HIS A 98 4.12 -8.18 3.78
N ALA A 99 3.69 -7.44 2.75
CA ALA A 99 4.60 -6.86 1.78
C ALA A 99 5.57 -5.85 2.42
N MET A 100 5.11 -5.05 3.38
CA MET A 100 5.94 -4.07 4.10
C MET A 100 6.88 -4.72 5.12
N CYS A 101 6.60 -5.92 5.66
CA CYS A 101 7.56 -6.65 6.49
C CYS A 101 8.85 -6.96 5.72
N GLY A 102 8.77 -7.27 4.42
CA GLY A 102 9.94 -7.46 3.57
C GLY A 102 10.52 -6.16 3.00
N TYR A 103 9.65 -5.22 2.66
CA TYR A 103 9.97 -3.95 2.01
C TYR A 103 9.20 -2.79 2.67
N PRO A 104 9.67 -2.24 3.80
CA PRO A 104 8.92 -1.29 4.62
C PRO A 104 8.40 -0.06 3.88
N TYR A 105 9.13 0.39 2.86
CA TYR A 105 8.77 1.56 2.06
C TYR A 105 7.97 1.21 0.78
N LEU A 106 7.53 -0.05 0.59
CA LEU A 106 6.81 -0.45 -0.62
C LEU A 106 5.47 0.28 -0.77
N GLN A 107 4.57 0.14 0.19
CA GLN A 107 3.26 0.79 0.12
C GLN A 107 3.35 2.32 0.16
N PRO A 108 4.19 2.94 1.03
CA PRO A 108 4.47 4.37 0.96
C PRO A 108 4.94 4.85 -0.41
N PHE A 109 5.83 4.10 -1.06
CA PHE A 109 6.27 4.40 -2.41
C PHE A 109 5.14 4.32 -3.44
N LEU A 110 4.32 3.26 -3.41
CA LEU A 110 3.17 3.13 -4.31
C LEU A 110 2.16 4.28 -4.12
N ASN A 111 1.89 4.68 -2.87
CA ASN A 111 1.04 5.83 -2.55
C ASN A 111 1.64 7.14 -3.09
N ARG A 112 2.96 7.32 -2.97
CA ARG A 112 3.67 8.50 -3.48
C ARG A 112 3.63 8.56 -5.00
N ALA A 113 3.78 7.42 -5.66
CA ALA A 113 3.74 7.30 -7.12
C ALA A 113 2.36 7.67 -7.69
N GLN A 114 1.26 7.45 -6.96
CA GLN A 114 -0.09 7.90 -7.37
C GLN A 114 -0.20 9.43 -7.44
N ALA A 115 0.58 10.16 -6.65
CA ALA A 115 0.59 11.62 -6.61
C ALA A 115 1.72 12.22 -7.47
N GLU A 116 2.44 11.40 -8.26
CA GLU A 116 3.51 11.87 -9.14
C GLU A 116 2.94 12.70 -10.31
N ASN A 117 3.72 13.68 -10.77
CA ASN A 117 3.33 14.60 -11.86
C ASN A 117 4.39 14.74 -12.95
N VAL A 118 5.48 13.99 -12.87
CA VAL A 118 6.52 13.97 -13.90
C VAL A 118 6.14 12.99 -15.00
N SER A 119 5.93 13.47 -16.20
CA SER A 119 5.37 12.68 -17.31
C SER A 119 6.13 11.40 -17.61
N GLU A 120 7.47 11.42 -17.61
CA GLU A 120 8.27 10.21 -17.86
C GLU A 120 8.11 9.16 -16.74
N ALA A 121 7.96 9.60 -15.48
CA ALA A 121 7.74 8.72 -14.36
C ALA A 121 6.34 8.08 -14.40
N LEU A 122 5.32 8.86 -14.81
CA LEU A 122 3.97 8.35 -14.99
C LEU A 122 3.90 7.28 -16.09
N LEU A 123 4.51 7.57 -17.24
CA LEU A 123 4.48 6.66 -18.40
C LEU A 123 5.16 5.31 -18.10
N VAL A 124 6.27 5.32 -17.36
CA VAL A 124 7.02 4.08 -17.10
C VAL A 124 6.30 3.13 -16.14
N VAL A 125 5.34 3.63 -15.34
CA VAL A 125 4.61 2.83 -14.35
C VAL A 125 3.15 2.55 -14.74
N GLU A 126 2.63 3.17 -15.80
CA GLU A 126 1.21 3.23 -16.14
C GLU A 126 0.56 1.84 -16.23
N GLU A 127 1.18 0.88 -16.96
CA GLU A 127 0.66 -0.47 -17.13
C GLU A 127 0.49 -1.19 -15.78
N ARG A 128 1.50 -1.09 -14.91
CA ARG A 128 1.46 -1.75 -13.59
C ARG A 128 0.54 -1.06 -12.61
N LYS A 129 0.44 0.26 -12.70
CA LYS A 129 -0.51 1.05 -11.93
C LYS A 129 -1.93 0.63 -12.25
N GLN A 130 -2.28 0.57 -13.53
CA GLN A 130 -3.60 0.13 -13.99
C GLN A 130 -3.90 -1.30 -13.53
N GLN A 131 -2.95 -2.23 -13.67
CA GLN A 131 -3.10 -3.62 -13.21
C GLN A 131 -3.43 -3.70 -11.71
N LEU A 132 -2.74 -2.92 -10.86
CA LEU A 132 -2.99 -2.89 -9.43
C LEU A 132 -4.37 -2.30 -9.10
N GLU A 133 -4.73 -1.18 -9.75
CA GLU A 133 -6.02 -0.52 -9.59
C GLU A 133 -7.18 -1.46 -9.99
N GLU A 134 -7.10 -2.09 -11.15
CA GLU A 134 -8.10 -3.06 -11.61
C GLU A 134 -8.22 -4.26 -10.67
N THR A 135 -7.11 -4.77 -10.14
CA THR A 135 -7.12 -5.88 -9.19
C THR A 135 -7.85 -5.49 -7.90
N LEU A 136 -7.54 -4.32 -7.33
CA LEU A 136 -8.19 -3.84 -6.11
C LEU A 136 -9.68 -3.55 -6.33
N GLU A 137 -10.05 -2.91 -7.43
CA GLU A 137 -11.46 -2.67 -7.75
C GLU A 137 -12.23 -3.99 -7.98
N ASN A 138 -11.64 -5.00 -8.61
CA ASN A 138 -12.23 -6.32 -8.76
C ASN A 138 -12.43 -7.04 -7.40
N ILE A 139 -11.54 -6.82 -6.44
CA ILE A 139 -11.72 -7.32 -5.07
C ILE A 139 -12.91 -6.61 -4.41
N TYR A 140 -12.95 -5.29 -4.45
CA TYR A 140 -14.04 -4.50 -3.84
C TYR A 140 -15.40 -4.69 -4.52
N ALA A 141 -15.43 -4.96 -5.82
CA ALA A 141 -16.67 -5.23 -6.57
C ALA A 141 -17.43 -6.47 -6.07
N ARG A 142 -16.77 -7.33 -5.28
CA ARG A 142 -17.41 -8.50 -4.63
C ARG A 142 -18.19 -8.15 -3.38
N ALA A 143 -17.96 -6.97 -2.82
CA ALA A 143 -18.62 -6.54 -1.59
C ALA A 143 -20.14 -6.44 -1.78
N ASP A 144 -20.90 -7.02 -0.86
CA ASP A 144 -22.35 -6.97 -0.85
C ASP A 144 -22.84 -5.83 0.07
N PRO A 145 -23.32 -4.70 -0.50
CA PRO A 145 -23.82 -3.57 0.28
C PRO A 145 -25.07 -3.93 1.12
N GLY A 146 -25.82 -4.95 0.71
CA GLY A 146 -27.03 -5.40 1.41
C GLY A 146 -26.75 -5.99 2.81
N LYS A 147 -25.49 -6.27 3.13
CA LYS A 147 -25.09 -6.74 4.47
C LYS A 147 -25.10 -5.64 5.54
N TYR A 148 -25.24 -4.37 5.17
CA TYR A 148 -25.10 -3.24 6.09
C TYR A 148 -26.36 -2.38 6.16
N ALA A 149 -26.70 -1.91 7.36
CA ALA A 149 -27.77 -0.94 7.55
C ALA A 149 -27.50 0.38 6.81
N ALA A 150 -26.23 0.72 6.61
CA ALA A 150 -25.80 1.89 5.83
C ALA A 150 -26.13 1.79 4.32
N GLY A 151 -26.48 0.59 3.80
CA GLY A 151 -26.82 0.39 2.41
C GLY A 151 -25.74 0.91 1.45
N GLU A 152 -26.13 1.74 0.46
CA GLU A 152 -25.20 2.31 -0.53
C GLU A 152 -24.16 3.29 0.06
N ASP A 153 -24.40 3.84 1.26
CA ASP A 153 -23.41 4.73 1.91
C ASP A 153 -22.14 3.98 2.33
N VAL A 154 -22.16 2.65 2.35
CA VAL A 154 -20.96 1.82 2.58
C VAL A 154 -19.86 2.10 1.55
N VAL A 155 -20.20 2.51 0.32
CA VAL A 155 -19.23 2.90 -0.71
C VAL A 155 -18.48 4.19 -0.31
N LYS A 156 -19.22 5.16 0.26
CA LYS A 156 -18.60 6.40 0.78
C LYS A 156 -17.73 6.09 2.00
N LEU A 157 -18.18 5.18 2.85
CA LEU A 157 -17.44 4.74 4.03
C LEU A 157 -16.14 4.05 3.63
N ARG A 158 -16.13 3.17 2.61
CA ARG A 158 -14.92 2.62 2.02
C ARG A 158 -13.94 3.73 1.63
N LYS A 159 -14.43 4.73 0.90
CA LYS A 159 -13.58 5.85 0.46
C LYS A 159 -13.00 6.66 1.62
N MET A 160 -13.79 6.89 2.67
CA MET A 160 -13.31 7.55 3.89
C MET A 160 -12.19 6.74 4.56
N LEU A 161 -12.37 5.42 4.66
CA LEU A 161 -11.36 4.51 5.24
C LEU A 161 -10.08 4.49 4.41
N GLU A 162 -10.16 4.41 3.08
CA GLU A 162 -8.99 4.47 2.21
C GLU A 162 -8.19 5.76 2.42
N LEU A 163 -8.87 6.90 2.56
CA LEU A 163 -8.23 8.19 2.83
C LEU A 163 -7.62 8.24 4.24
N THR A 164 -8.31 7.68 5.24
CA THR A 164 -7.82 7.58 6.62
C THR A 164 -6.56 6.72 6.67
N ILE A 165 -6.57 5.52 6.10
CA ILE A 165 -5.42 4.61 6.03
C ILE A 165 -4.23 5.27 5.34
N LYS A 166 -4.47 5.99 4.24
CA LYS A 166 -3.42 6.74 3.55
C LYS A 166 -2.86 7.88 4.41
N GLY A 167 -3.72 8.55 5.19
CA GLY A 167 -3.32 9.59 6.15
C GLY A 167 -2.42 9.02 7.24
N LEU A 168 -2.86 7.96 7.91
CA LEU A 168 -2.09 7.25 8.95
C LEU A 168 -0.71 6.82 8.44
N MET A 169 -0.64 6.23 7.25
CA MET A 169 0.63 5.83 6.66
C MET A 169 1.56 7.03 6.43
N ASN A 170 1.04 8.17 5.96
CA ASN A 170 1.84 9.38 5.73
C ASN A 170 2.38 9.98 7.05
N GLU A 171 1.68 9.84 8.15
CA GLU A 171 2.15 10.24 9.47
C GLU A 171 3.24 9.29 9.97
N ARG A 172 2.97 7.99 9.95
CA ARG A 172 3.86 6.96 10.50
C ARG A 172 5.18 6.82 9.73
N ILE A 173 5.19 7.04 8.41
CA ILE A 173 6.43 6.90 7.61
C ILE A 173 7.50 7.94 7.98
N LEU A 174 7.12 9.03 8.62
CA LEU A 174 8.04 10.09 9.06
C LEU A 174 8.66 9.79 10.44
N GLU A 175 8.21 8.74 11.12
CA GLU A 175 8.79 8.30 12.38
C GLU A 175 10.14 7.59 12.14
N ASP A 176 11.09 7.78 13.05
CA ASP A 176 12.46 7.22 12.93
C ASP A 176 12.48 5.68 12.90
N ALA A 177 11.46 5.03 13.44
CA ALA A 177 11.31 3.58 13.52
C ALA A 177 9.94 3.14 13.01
N PHE A 178 9.69 3.35 11.70
CA PHE A 178 8.45 2.89 11.08
C PHE A 178 8.31 1.36 11.18
N GLN A 179 7.23 0.92 11.82
CA GLN A 179 6.89 -0.50 12.02
C GLN A 179 5.55 -0.79 11.33
N PRO A 180 5.54 -1.59 10.25
CA PRO A 180 4.32 -1.93 9.51
C PRO A 180 3.24 -2.59 10.38
N GLU A 181 3.65 -3.40 11.36
CA GLU A 181 2.75 -4.11 12.26
C GLU A 181 1.95 -3.14 13.15
N MET A 182 2.60 -2.11 13.69
CA MET A 182 1.92 -1.10 14.51
C MET A 182 0.91 -0.27 13.70
N LEU A 183 1.28 0.09 12.47
CA LEU A 183 0.36 0.74 11.55
C LEU A 183 -0.84 -0.16 11.23
N TYR A 184 -0.61 -1.45 11.03
CA TYR A 184 -1.67 -2.41 10.73
C TYR A 184 -2.64 -2.56 11.92
N GLU A 185 -2.15 -2.65 13.15
CA GLU A 185 -2.99 -2.69 14.35
C GLU A 185 -3.89 -1.45 14.45
N GLU A 186 -3.33 -0.27 14.23
CA GLU A 186 -4.10 0.98 14.22
C GLU A 186 -5.16 1.00 13.10
N ILE A 187 -4.84 0.53 11.90
CA ILE A 187 -5.80 0.39 10.80
C ILE A 187 -6.97 -0.53 11.20
N LEU A 188 -6.70 -1.64 11.88
CA LEU A 188 -7.73 -2.56 12.32
C LEU A 188 -8.73 -1.90 13.28
N GLU A 189 -8.28 -1.01 14.16
CA GLU A 189 -9.17 -0.27 15.06
C GLU A 189 -10.17 0.60 14.27
N TYR A 190 -9.69 1.32 13.24
CA TYR A 190 -10.56 2.13 12.37
C TYR A 190 -11.53 1.27 11.55
N LEU A 191 -11.09 0.12 11.04
CA LEU A 191 -11.95 -0.83 10.31
C LEU A 191 -13.05 -1.37 11.22
N GLN A 192 -12.71 -1.77 12.45
CA GLN A 192 -13.69 -2.28 13.43
C GLN A 192 -14.69 -1.21 13.86
N LEU A 193 -14.22 0.02 14.10
CA LEU A 193 -15.12 1.13 14.44
C LEU A 193 -16.11 1.39 13.29
N SER A 194 -15.60 1.46 12.07
CA SER A 194 -16.42 1.74 10.89
C SER A 194 -17.41 0.62 10.58
N ARG A 195 -17.02 -0.64 10.81
CA ARG A 195 -17.92 -1.79 10.72
C ARG A 195 -19.10 -1.63 11.67
N ARG A 196 -18.85 -1.36 12.96
CA ARG A 196 -19.91 -1.16 13.95
C ARG A 196 -20.88 -0.03 13.56
N LEU A 197 -20.36 1.06 13.00
CA LEU A 197 -21.19 2.17 12.53
C LEU A 197 -22.04 1.78 11.31
N ALA A 198 -21.49 0.99 10.38
CA ALA A 198 -22.20 0.54 9.19
C ALA A 198 -23.29 -0.52 9.48
N GLU A 199 -23.05 -1.38 10.44
CA GLU A 199 -23.99 -2.43 10.87
C GLU A 199 -25.16 -1.85 11.68
N GLY A 200 -25.10 -0.58 12.07
CA GLY A 200 -26.10 0.06 12.90
C GLY A 200 -26.12 -0.59 14.29
N SER A 201 -25.12 -0.29 15.13
CA SER A 201 -25.16 -0.72 16.51
C SER A 201 -26.42 -0.20 17.17
N ALA A 202 -27.38 -1.10 17.44
CA ALA A 202 -28.46 -0.83 18.34
C ALA A 202 -27.84 -0.52 19.71
N GLN A 203 -27.71 0.76 20.05
CA GLN A 203 -27.65 1.10 21.46
C GLN A 203 -28.97 0.61 22.05
N PRO A 204 -28.95 -0.15 23.18
CA PRO A 204 -30.17 -0.38 23.90
C PRO A 204 -30.73 1.02 24.25
N SER A 205 -31.91 1.32 23.70
CA SER A 205 -32.70 2.46 24.16
C SER A 205 -32.86 2.29 25.66
N GLU A 206 -32.15 3.13 26.43
CA GLU A 206 -32.55 3.33 27.83
C GLU A 206 -33.99 3.78 27.80
N GLU A 207 -34.90 2.88 28.17
CA GLU A 207 -36.24 3.22 28.53
C GLU A 207 -36.16 4.26 29.67
N ILE A 208 -36.36 5.51 29.29
CA ILE A 208 -36.70 6.55 30.28
C ILE A 208 -38.06 6.15 30.85
N THR A 209 -38.02 5.38 31.93
CA THR A 209 -39.18 5.12 32.75
C THR A 209 -39.51 6.44 33.43
N GLU A 210 -40.43 7.19 32.84
CA GLU A 210 -41.10 8.30 33.55
C GLU A 210 -41.84 7.69 34.73
N ALA A 211 -41.26 7.86 35.92
CA ALA A 211 -41.94 7.62 37.17
C ALA A 211 -42.92 8.78 37.43
N LYS A 212 -44.22 8.44 37.47
CA LYS A 212 -45.27 9.30 37.99
C LYS A 212 -45.11 9.60 39.47
#